data_7722abb08a37da1d42fb7441ff2276ab
#
_entry.id   7722abb08a37da1d42fb7441ff2276ab
#
_cell.length_a   1.000
_cell.length_b   1.000
_cell.length_c   1.000
_cell.angle_alpha   90.00
_cell.angle_beta   90.00
_cell.angle_gamma   90.00
#
_symmetry.space_group_name_H-M   'P 1'
#
loop_
_entity.id
_entity.type
_entity.pdbx_description
1 polymer ?
#
loop_
_entity_poly.entity_id
_entity_poly.type
_entity_poly.pdbx_seq_one_letter_code
_entity_poly.pdbx_strand_id
1 'polypeptide(L)'
;MRRRCYPSDTTIAEWALLEHLLPTPASETSSGGHPEKWPRREIVDAIRYLVDTGCKWRALPADFPPYQMVFGFYSRWTAAGVFNLIRDQLRRRVRRAMGTSPHPVAAVIDSQSVKVAATVPRATSGYDPGKKILGRKRHIVCDMKGLLLFVMVTPASSHDAVAAKEVLFRLRLMHPQIAVVWADSIYGGTLVGWAKSFLNLTVKTVSRPEGANGFVLLPRRWVVERSLAWWLHARRNARDYETRPEHSEAMLTLAAITLMTRRLTRQPTHPTAAAPRPVAAVQAA
;
A
#
# COMPACT_ATOMS: atom_id res chain seq x y z
N MET A 1 -25.90 0.44 15.05
CA MET A 1 -24.80 0.83 14.18
C MET A 1 -24.20 2.14 14.68
N ARG A 2 -22.91 2.22 14.94
CA ARG A 2 -22.23 3.43 15.43
C ARG A 2 -22.36 4.57 14.39
N ARG A 3 -22.62 5.79 14.87
CA ARG A 3 -22.57 6.97 14.00
C ARG A 3 -21.13 7.22 13.54
N ARG A 4 -20.92 7.65 12.31
CA ARG A 4 -19.62 8.10 11.80
C ARG A 4 -19.12 9.29 12.64
N CYS A 5 -17.97 9.11 13.31
CA CYS A 5 -17.38 10.11 14.22
C CYS A 5 -15.99 10.56 13.79
N TYR A 6 -15.25 9.71 13.05
CA TYR A 6 -13.86 9.95 12.69
C TYR A 6 -13.67 10.15 11.18
N PRO A 7 -12.70 10.96 10.75
CA PRO A 7 -12.36 11.11 9.33
C PRO A 7 -11.94 9.80 8.65
N SER A 8 -11.44 8.83 9.44
CA SER A 8 -11.05 7.49 8.98
C SER A 8 -12.23 6.54 8.77
N ASP A 9 -13.41 6.83 9.34
CA ASP A 9 -14.59 5.99 9.20
C ASP A 9 -15.04 5.90 7.73
N THR A 10 -15.46 4.70 7.32
CA THR A 10 -15.99 4.48 5.97
C THR A 10 -17.26 5.28 5.73
N THR A 11 -17.34 5.94 4.59
CA THR A 11 -18.62 6.45 4.08
C THR A 11 -19.52 5.27 3.66
N ILE A 12 -20.81 5.52 3.42
CA ILE A 12 -21.73 4.50 2.89
C ILE A 12 -21.20 3.94 1.56
N ALA A 13 -20.72 4.81 0.68
CA ALA A 13 -20.17 4.41 -0.62
C ALA A 13 -18.87 3.61 -0.50
N GLU A 14 -17.96 3.99 0.42
CA GLU A 14 -16.74 3.21 0.69
C GLU A 14 -17.05 1.84 1.29
N TRP A 15 -18.03 1.76 2.22
CA TRP A 15 -18.45 0.49 2.80
C TRP A 15 -19.04 -0.44 1.74
N ALA A 16 -19.89 0.05 0.88
CA ALA A 16 -20.47 -0.74 -0.23
C ALA A 16 -19.39 -1.34 -1.17
N LEU A 17 -18.21 -0.69 -1.28
CA LEU A 17 -17.09 -1.24 -2.03
C LEU A 17 -16.36 -2.37 -1.29
N LEU A 18 -16.43 -2.42 0.04
CA LEU A 18 -15.64 -3.33 0.89
C LEU A 18 -16.44 -4.53 1.39
N GLU A 19 -17.72 -4.33 1.72
CA GLU A 19 -18.55 -5.31 2.41
C GLU A 19 -18.54 -6.68 1.73
N HIS A 20 -18.78 -6.72 0.44
CA HIS A 20 -18.84 -7.96 -0.35
C HIS A 20 -17.45 -8.59 -0.64
N LEU A 21 -16.34 -7.91 -0.29
CA LEU A 21 -14.98 -8.42 -0.41
C LEU A 21 -14.48 -9.06 0.88
N LEU A 22 -15.21 -8.89 1.98
CA LEU A 22 -14.91 -9.57 3.24
C LEU A 22 -15.36 -11.03 3.18
N PRO A 23 -14.67 -11.94 3.86
CA PRO A 23 -15.07 -13.35 3.89
C PRO A 23 -16.44 -13.51 4.55
N THR A 24 -17.20 -14.52 4.14
CA THR A 24 -18.49 -14.85 4.77
C THR A 24 -18.31 -15.10 6.27
N PRO A 25 -19.23 -14.60 7.15
CA PRO A 25 -19.20 -14.92 8.57
C PRO A 25 -19.25 -16.44 8.81
N ALA A 26 -18.50 -16.93 9.81
CA ALA A 26 -18.48 -18.35 10.11
C ALA A 26 -19.89 -18.92 10.39
N SER A 27 -20.74 -18.13 11.05
CA SER A 27 -22.16 -18.49 11.32
C SER A 27 -23.02 -18.70 10.07
N GLU A 28 -22.58 -18.16 8.92
CA GLU A 28 -23.26 -18.25 7.63
C GLU A 28 -22.63 -19.32 6.70
N THR A 29 -21.60 -20.00 7.18
CA THR A 29 -20.94 -21.10 6.43
C THR A 29 -21.51 -22.47 6.82
N SER A 30 -21.31 -23.46 5.98
CA SER A 30 -21.72 -24.86 6.25
C SER A 30 -21.07 -25.45 7.50
N SER A 31 -19.89 -24.95 7.89
CA SER A 31 -19.18 -25.38 9.10
C SER A 31 -19.81 -24.82 10.38
N GLY A 32 -20.71 -23.86 10.25
CA GLY A 32 -21.34 -23.20 11.39
C GLY A 32 -20.37 -22.35 12.19
N GLY A 33 -20.88 -21.68 13.21
CA GLY A 33 -20.10 -20.86 14.11
C GLY A 33 -20.99 -19.95 14.95
N HIS A 34 -20.42 -19.35 15.99
CA HIS A 34 -21.13 -18.38 16.78
C HIS A 34 -21.34 -17.08 15.98
N PRO A 35 -22.55 -16.47 15.99
CA PRO A 35 -22.80 -15.19 15.35
C PRO A 35 -21.82 -14.10 15.82
N GLU A 36 -21.38 -13.26 14.88
CA GLU A 36 -20.49 -12.15 15.20
C GLU A 36 -21.23 -11.10 16.02
N LYS A 37 -20.72 -10.80 17.21
CA LYS A 37 -21.34 -9.82 18.13
C LYS A 37 -21.29 -8.39 17.60
N TRP A 38 -20.26 -8.06 16.83
CA TRP A 38 -19.98 -6.70 16.37
C TRP A 38 -20.12 -6.57 14.87
N PRO A 39 -20.77 -5.51 14.36
CA PRO A 39 -20.86 -5.25 12.93
C PRO A 39 -19.46 -5.15 12.30
N ARG A 40 -19.26 -5.83 11.19
CA ARG A 40 -17.96 -5.85 10.49
C ARG A 40 -17.50 -4.48 10.05
N ARG A 41 -18.44 -3.59 9.71
CA ARG A 41 -18.11 -2.21 9.39
C ARG A 41 -17.41 -1.51 10.54
N GLU A 42 -17.87 -1.72 11.77
CA GLU A 42 -17.24 -1.13 12.96
C GLU A 42 -15.83 -1.69 13.21
N ILE A 43 -15.61 -2.98 12.92
CA ILE A 43 -14.27 -3.58 12.93
C ILE A 43 -13.37 -2.94 11.89
N VAL A 44 -13.84 -2.77 10.64
CA VAL A 44 -13.08 -2.15 9.55
C VAL A 44 -12.76 -0.68 9.88
N ASP A 45 -13.73 0.06 10.41
CA ASP A 45 -13.56 1.46 10.81
C ASP A 45 -12.53 1.59 11.94
N ALA A 46 -12.54 0.70 12.93
CA ALA A 46 -11.54 0.65 14.00
C ALA A 46 -10.12 0.36 13.47
N ILE A 47 -9.99 -0.58 12.52
CA ILE A 47 -8.71 -0.87 11.87
C ILE A 47 -8.24 0.36 11.07
N ARG A 48 -9.10 1.01 10.30
CA ARG A 48 -8.77 2.23 9.54
C ARG A 48 -8.35 3.37 10.46
N TYR A 49 -9.04 3.54 11.60
CA TYR A 49 -8.68 4.52 12.61
C TYR A 49 -7.26 4.28 13.15
N LEU A 50 -6.94 3.04 13.50
CA LEU A 50 -5.61 2.67 13.98
C LEU A 50 -4.52 2.94 12.92
N VAL A 51 -4.76 2.60 11.67
CA VAL A 51 -3.82 2.84 10.56
C VAL A 51 -3.60 4.34 10.35
N ASP A 52 -4.66 5.12 10.35
CA ASP A 52 -4.64 6.57 10.10
C ASP A 52 -3.94 7.33 11.24
N THR A 53 -4.35 7.08 12.48
CA THR A 53 -3.88 7.81 13.67
C THR A 53 -2.56 7.29 14.23
N GLY A 54 -2.23 6.01 14.00
CA GLY A 54 -1.06 5.35 14.57
C GLY A 54 -1.19 5.02 16.05
N CYS A 55 -2.38 5.07 16.63
CA CYS A 55 -2.60 4.76 18.06
C CYS A 55 -2.19 3.33 18.41
N LYS A 56 -1.96 3.06 19.70
CA LYS A 56 -1.78 1.69 20.20
C LYS A 56 -3.09 0.93 20.12
N TRP A 57 -3.06 -0.39 19.90
CA TRP A 57 -4.26 -1.23 19.92
C TRP A 57 -5.13 -1.01 21.16
N ARG A 58 -4.50 -0.94 22.34
CA ARG A 58 -5.19 -0.71 23.63
C ARG A 58 -5.72 0.71 23.81
N ALA A 59 -5.37 1.63 22.91
CA ALA A 59 -5.81 3.03 22.92
C ALA A 59 -6.86 3.31 21.84
N LEU A 60 -7.47 2.26 21.29
CA LEU A 60 -8.66 2.45 20.45
C LEU A 60 -9.77 3.11 21.27
N PRO A 61 -10.47 4.14 20.75
CA PRO A 61 -11.60 4.77 21.43
C PRO A 61 -12.68 3.78 21.85
N ALA A 62 -13.34 4.06 22.97
CA ALA A 62 -14.32 3.17 23.58
C ALA A 62 -15.61 2.99 22.78
N ASP A 63 -15.88 3.87 21.81
CA ASP A 63 -17.00 3.77 20.87
C ASP A 63 -16.78 2.75 19.75
N PHE A 64 -15.55 2.21 19.60
CA PHE A 64 -15.27 1.05 18.77
C PHE A 64 -15.46 -0.27 19.54
N PRO A 65 -15.57 -1.41 18.84
CA PRO A 65 -15.50 -2.71 19.47
C PRO A 65 -14.20 -2.88 20.28
N PRO A 66 -14.21 -3.71 21.35
CA PRO A 66 -13.03 -3.95 22.18
C PRO A 66 -11.81 -4.30 21.32
N TYR A 67 -10.65 -3.71 21.65
CA TYR A 67 -9.43 -3.83 20.83
C TYR A 67 -9.01 -5.29 20.59
N GLN A 68 -9.28 -6.20 21.54
CA GLN A 68 -8.98 -7.63 21.39
C GLN A 68 -9.77 -8.25 20.22
N MET A 69 -11.05 -7.85 20.09
CA MET A 69 -11.90 -8.30 18.99
C MET A 69 -11.41 -7.75 17.66
N VAL A 70 -11.12 -6.45 17.61
CA VAL A 70 -10.61 -5.78 16.40
C VAL A 70 -9.27 -6.40 15.98
N PHE A 71 -8.34 -6.61 16.92
CA PHE A 71 -7.05 -7.26 16.64
C PHE A 71 -7.22 -8.72 16.19
N GLY A 72 -8.17 -9.45 16.76
CA GLY A 72 -8.49 -10.81 16.37
C GLY A 72 -8.96 -10.90 14.91
N PHE A 73 -9.85 -10.00 14.47
CA PHE A 73 -10.26 -9.90 13.07
C PHE A 73 -9.11 -9.50 12.16
N TYR A 74 -8.37 -8.46 12.54
CA TYR A 74 -7.19 -8.01 11.82
C TYR A 74 -6.18 -9.15 11.59
N SER A 75 -5.85 -9.90 12.64
CA SER A 75 -4.88 -11.01 12.59
C SER A 75 -5.36 -12.14 11.69
N ARG A 76 -6.63 -12.57 11.83
CA ARG A 76 -7.21 -13.62 10.97
C ARG A 76 -7.29 -13.19 9.52
N TRP A 77 -7.74 -11.97 9.23
CA TRP A 77 -7.83 -11.45 7.86
C TRP A 77 -6.46 -11.25 7.22
N THR A 78 -5.44 -10.89 8.01
CA THR A 78 -4.05 -10.84 7.54
C THR A 78 -3.56 -12.23 7.15
N ALA A 79 -3.71 -13.21 8.04
CA ALA A 79 -3.28 -14.59 7.79
C ALA A 79 -4.01 -15.24 6.60
N ALA A 80 -5.29 -14.93 6.41
CA ALA A 80 -6.10 -15.43 5.29
C ALA A 80 -5.89 -14.62 3.98
N GLY A 81 -5.01 -13.60 3.95
CA GLY A 81 -4.74 -12.80 2.76
C GLY A 81 -5.90 -11.90 2.30
N VAL A 82 -6.90 -11.66 3.16
CA VAL A 82 -8.11 -10.88 2.83
C VAL A 82 -7.76 -9.48 2.35
N PHE A 83 -6.83 -8.81 3.02
CA PHE A 83 -6.41 -7.46 2.63
C PHE A 83 -5.73 -7.43 1.25
N ASN A 84 -5.00 -8.47 0.89
CA ASN A 84 -4.40 -8.60 -0.44
C ASN A 84 -5.48 -8.77 -1.52
N LEU A 85 -6.50 -9.58 -1.26
CA LEU A 85 -7.64 -9.77 -2.15
C LEU A 85 -8.41 -8.45 -2.36
N ILE A 86 -8.73 -7.73 -1.28
CA ILE A 86 -9.41 -6.43 -1.32
C ILE A 86 -8.59 -5.42 -2.12
N ARG A 87 -7.26 -5.31 -1.83
CA ARG A 87 -6.34 -4.44 -2.58
C ARG A 87 -6.41 -4.72 -4.08
N ASP A 88 -6.35 -5.98 -4.47
CA ASP A 88 -6.30 -6.36 -5.88
C ASP A 88 -7.62 -6.09 -6.61
N GLN A 89 -8.75 -6.31 -5.95
CA GLN A 89 -10.07 -5.99 -6.50
C GLN A 89 -10.25 -4.47 -6.65
N LEU A 90 -9.91 -3.69 -5.64
CA LEU A 90 -9.98 -2.23 -5.69
C LEU A 90 -9.03 -1.65 -6.74
N ARG A 91 -7.79 -2.18 -6.84
CA ARG A 91 -6.84 -1.76 -7.87
C ARG A 91 -7.43 -1.94 -9.26
N ARG A 92 -8.03 -3.10 -9.56
CA ARG A 92 -8.67 -3.36 -10.85
C ARG A 92 -9.79 -2.35 -11.14
N ARG A 93 -10.61 -2.01 -10.13
CA ARG A 93 -11.68 -1.00 -10.25
C ARG A 93 -11.11 0.40 -10.50
N VAL A 94 -10.10 0.82 -9.73
CA VAL A 94 -9.43 2.12 -9.91
C VAL A 94 -8.84 2.22 -11.31
N ARG A 95 -8.15 1.19 -11.79
CA ARG A 95 -7.58 1.18 -13.14
C ARG A 95 -8.64 1.32 -14.23
N ARG A 96 -9.77 0.59 -14.11
CA ARG A 96 -10.90 0.74 -15.06
C ARG A 96 -11.47 2.16 -15.02
N ALA A 97 -11.66 2.74 -13.84
CA ALA A 97 -12.14 4.12 -13.68
C ALA A 97 -11.17 5.15 -14.28
N MET A 98 -9.88 4.80 -14.42
CA MET A 98 -8.86 5.61 -15.10
C MET A 98 -8.77 5.32 -16.62
N GLY A 99 -9.68 4.57 -17.20
CA GLY A 99 -9.65 4.21 -18.61
C GLY A 99 -8.49 3.29 -19.02
N THR A 100 -7.89 2.52 -18.06
CA THR A 100 -6.76 1.64 -18.33
C THR A 100 -7.11 0.17 -18.09
N SER A 101 -6.36 -0.74 -18.71
CA SER A 101 -6.52 -2.18 -18.44
C SER A 101 -6.48 -2.48 -16.93
N PRO A 102 -7.39 -3.33 -16.41
CA PRO A 102 -7.39 -3.72 -15.01
C PRO A 102 -6.11 -4.47 -14.59
N HIS A 103 -5.39 -5.04 -15.54
CA HIS A 103 -4.17 -5.80 -15.34
C HIS A 103 -2.96 -5.00 -15.82
N PRO A 104 -2.07 -4.54 -14.93
CA PRO A 104 -0.87 -3.81 -15.33
C PRO A 104 0.14 -4.76 -15.98
N VAL A 105 0.81 -4.28 -17.04
CA VAL A 105 1.88 -5.02 -17.73
C VAL A 105 3.28 -4.53 -17.33
N ALA A 106 3.35 -3.45 -16.58
CA ALA A 106 4.59 -2.89 -16.06
C ALA A 106 4.43 -2.46 -14.59
N ALA A 107 5.53 -2.57 -13.85
CA ALA A 107 5.61 -2.23 -12.44
C ALA A 107 6.87 -1.41 -12.14
N VAL A 108 6.92 -0.83 -10.95
CA VAL A 108 8.08 -0.17 -10.36
C VAL A 108 8.35 -0.81 -9.02
N ILE A 109 9.61 -1.15 -8.74
CA ILE A 109 10.08 -1.65 -7.44
C ILE A 109 10.95 -0.61 -6.76
N ASP A 110 10.80 -0.48 -5.44
CA ASP A 110 11.67 0.32 -4.59
C ASP A 110 11.72 -0.26 -3.19
N SER A 111 12.70 0.16 -2.38
CA SER A 111 12.85 -0.23 -0.98
C SER A 111 12.91 0.98 -0.04
N GLN A 112 12.25 0.85 1.10
CA GLN A 112 12.26 1.84 2.16
C GLN A 112 12.72 1.22 3.47
N SER A 113 13.82 1.73 4.06
CA SER A 113 14.18 1.39 5.43
C SER A 113 13.39 2.26 6.40
N VAL A 114 12.76 1.64 7.40
CA VAL A 114 11.92 2.30 8.40
C VAL A 114 12.38 1.90 9.80
N LYS A 115 12.44 2.89 10.71
CA LYS A 115 12.76 2.64 12.11
C LYS A 115 11.72 1.75 12.75
N VAL A 116 12.15 0.82 13.61
CA VAL A 116 11.26 -0.04 14.39
C VAL A 116 11.03 0.51 15.80
N ALA A 117 9.90 0.16 16.39
CA ALA A 117 9.63 0.37 17.82
C ALA A 117 10.33 -0.71 18.66
N ALA A 118 10.47 -0.47 19.97
CA ALA A 118 11.07 -1.44 20.89
C ALA A 118 10.30 -2.77 20.98
N THR A 119 9.03 -2.78 20.57
CA THR A 119 8.16 -3.98 20.52
C THR A 119 8.48 -4.93 19.39
N VAL A 120 9.29 -4.50 18.40
CA VAL A 120 9.65 -5.32 17.24
C VAL A 120 10.83 -6.23 17.60
N PRO A 121 10.71 -7.56 17.37
CA PRO A 121 11.78 -8.50 17.69
C PRO A 121 13.06 -8.23 16.91
N ARG A 122 14.21 -8.40 17.56
CA ARG A 122 15.53 -8.27 16.92
C ARG A 122 15.72 -9.28 15.78
N ALA A 123 15.13 -10.46 15.88
CA ALA A 123 15.20 -11.49 14.83
C ALA A 123 14.60 -11.04 13.49
N THR A 124 13.69 -10.07 13.49
CA THR A 124 13.02 -9.55 12.29
C THR A 124 13.39 -8.10 11.98
N SER A 125 14.41 -7.56 12.64
CA SER A 125 14.95 -6.23 12.42
C SER A 125 16.46 -6.27 12.18
N GLY A 126 17.04 -5.24 11.59
CA GLY A 126 18.48 -5.18 11.32
C GLY A 126 18.95 -3.74 11.11
N TYR A 127 20.24 -3.54 11.04
CA TYR A 127 20.83 -2.22 10.79
C TYR A 127 21.14 -2.03 9.30
N ASP A 128 20.62 -0.94 8.73
CA ASP A 128 20.95 -0.48 7.38
C ASP A 128 22.09 0.54 7.48
N PRO A 129 23.33 0.19 7.09
CA PRO A 129 24.47 1.09 7.22
C PRO A 129 24.39 2.28 6.26
N GLY A 130 23.79 2.11 5.09
CA GLY A 130 23.67 3.18 4.10
C GLY A 130 22.72 4.29 4.55
N LYS A 131 21.62 3.94 5.23
CA LYS A 131 20.63 4.90 5.75
C LYS A 131 20.80 5.18 7.24
N LYS A 132 21.73 4.50 7.92
CA LYS A 132 21.97 4.59 9.38
C LYS A 132 20.71 4.36 10.20
N ILE A 133 19.92 3.35 9.83
CA ILE A 133 18.63 3.02 10.44
C ILE A 133 18.67 1.60 11.01
N LEU A 134 18.38 1.46 12.31
CA LEU A 134 17.99 0.18 12.90
C LEU A 134 16.48 -0.02 12.67
N GLY A 135 16.14 -1.02 11.86
CA GLY A 135 14.76 -1.16 11.46
C GLY A 135 14.44 -2.34 10.58
N ARG A 136 13.36 -2.18 9.84
CA ARG A 136 12.92 -3.08 8.78
C ARG A 136 13.00 -2.39 7.42
N LYS A 137 13.12 -3.19 6.38
CA LYS A 137 13.10 -2.73 5.00
C LYS A 137 11.80 -3.19 4.35
N ARG A 138 11.05 -2.26 3.77
CA ARG A 138 9.83 -2.51 3.01
C ARG A 138 10.19 -2.51 1.53
N HIS A 139 10.09 -3.67 0.89
CA HIS A 139 10.23 -3.80 -0.56
C HIS A 139 8.85 -3.66 -1.16
N ILE A 140 8.67 -2.65 -1.99
CA ILE A 140 7.36 -2.23 -2.48
C ILE A 140 7.34 -2.32 -3.99
N VAL A 141 6.28 -2.92 -4.52
CA VAL A 141 6.01 -2.95 -5.95
C VAL A 141 4.68 -2.28 -6.21
N CYS A 142 4.67 -1.28 -7.07
CA CYS A 142 3.44 -0.65 -7.54
C CYS A 142 3.35 -0.67 -9.07
N ASP A 143 2.15 -0.50 -9.61
CA ASP A 143 1.97 -0.30 -11.04
C ASP A 143 2.33 1.13 -11.49
N MET A 144 2.32 1.39 -12.79
CA MET A 144 2.66 2.69 -13.37
C MET A 144 1.66 3.81 -13.01
N LYS A 145 0.56 3.51 -12.32
CA LYS A 145 -0.39 4.49 -11.76
C LYS A 145 -0.13 4.75 -10.26
N GLY A 146 0.85 4.06 -9.67
CA GLY A 146 1.18 4.15 -8.26
C GLY A 146 0.27 3.32 -7.36
N LEU A 147 -0.42 2.32 -7.90
CA LEU A 147 -1.28 1.44 -7.11
C LEU A 147 -0.48 0.23 -6.63
N LEU A 148 -0.58 -0.08 -5.34
CA LEU A 148 0.15 -1.17 -4.70
C LEU A 148 -0.17 -2.52 -5.34
N LEU A 149 0.87 -3.24 -5.77
CA LEU A 149 0.81 -4.61 -6.25
C LEU A 149 1.23 -5.59 -5.17
N PHE A 150 2.34 -5.27 -4.51
CA PHE A 150 2.95 -6.17 -3.53
C PHE A 150 3.82 -5.38 -2.56
N VAL A 151 3.91 -5.85 -1.32
CA VAL A 151 4.87 -5.40 -0.32
C VAL A 151 5.44 -6.61 0.39
N MET A 152 6.74 -6.58 0.67
CA MET A 152 7.45 -7.57 1.49
C MET A 152 8.31 -6.83 2.51
N VAL A 153 8.32 -7.35 3.73
CA VAL A 153 9.10 -6.76 4.84
C VAL A 153 10.23 -7.70 5.24
N THR A 154 11.44 -7.16 5.29
CA THR A 154 12.65 -7.87 5.73
C THR A 154 13.37 -7.09 6.83
N PRO A 155 14.34 -7.68 7.55
CA PRO A 155 15.29 -6.90 8.34
C PRO A 155 15.98 -5.84 7.48
N ALA A 156 16.24 -4.64 8.01
CA ALA A 156 16.87 -3.57 7.24
C ALA A 156 18.32 -3.87 6.81
N SER A 157 18.95 -4.85 7.46
CA SER A 157 20.26 -5.39 7.06
C SER A 157 20.23 -6.23 5.78
N SER A 158 19.04 -6.64 5.31
CA SER A 158 18.92 -7.43 4.07
C SER A 158 19.35 -6.60 2.87
N HIS A 159 20.20 -7.19 2.02
CA HIS A 159 20.66 -6.55 0.80
C HIS A 159 19.52 -6.48 -0.23
N ASP A 160 19.31 -5.31 -0.84
CA ASP A 160 18.17 -5.06 -1.74
C ASP A 160 18.13 -6.03 -2.93
N ALA A 161 19.27 -6.31 -3.57
CA ALA A 161 19.33 -7.21 -4.70
C ALA A 161 19.01 -8.69 -4.33
N VAL A 162 19.34 -9.11 -3.09
CA VAL A 162 19.00 -10.45 -2.60
C VAL A 162 17.51 -10.56 -2.33
N ALA A 163 16.95 -9.59 -1.60
CA ALA A 163 15.53 -9.54 -1.33
C ALA A 163 14.69 -9.39 -2.61
N ALA A 164 15.23 -8.67 -3.61
CA ALA A 164 14.57 -8.48 -4.90
C ALA A 164 14.29 -9.77 -5.66
N LYS A 165 15.12 -10.81 -5.53
CA LYS A 165 14.84 -12.11 -6.16
C LYS A 165 13.53 -12.69 -5.66
N GLU A 166 13.32 -12.69 -4.35
CA GLU A 166 12.08 -13.17 -3.73
C GLU A 166 10.89 -12.27 -4.11
N VAL A 167 11.07 -10.95 -4.08
CA VAL A 167 10.03 -9.99 -4.47
C VAL A 167 9.60 -10.22 -5.92
N LEU A 168 10.54 -10.34 -6.86
CA LEU A 168 10.26 -10.54 -8.28
C LEU A 168 9.63 -11.92 -8.55
N PHE A 169 10.07 -12.95 -7.83
CA PHE A 169 9.49 -14.28 -7.91
C PHE A 169 8.02 -14.28 -7.48
N ARG A 170 7.71 -13.73 -6.31
CA ARG A 170 6.32 -13.59 -5.83
C ARG A 170 5.49 -12.69 -6.75
N LEU A 171 6.06 -11.59 -7.24
CA LEU A 171 5.39 -10.73 -8.21
C LEU A 171 4.99 -11.51 -9.46
N ARG A 172 5.89 -12.34 -9.99
CA ARG A 172 5.63 -13.17 -11.17
C ARG A 172 4.51 -14.17 -10.94
N LEU A 173 4.46 -14.80 -9.75
CA LEU A 173 3.38 -15.73 -9.38
C LEU A 173 2.02 -15.03 -9.28
N MET A 174 1.97 -13.87 -8.64
CA MET A 174 0.72 -13.14 -8.40
C MET A 174 0.23 -12.34 -9.62
N HIS A 175 1.16 -11.89 -10.46
CA HIS A 175 0.90 -11.00 -11.59
C HIS A 175 1.67 -11.44 -12.84
N PRO A 176 1.34 -12.62 -13.41
CA PRO A 176 2.07 -13.20 -14.55
C PRO A 176 2.07 -12.33 -15.81
N GLN A 177 1.13 -11.39 -15.93
CA GLN A 177 1.04 -10.46 -17.07
C GLN A 177 2.07 -9.31 -16.99
N ILE A 178 2.78 -9.12 -15.89
CA ILE A 178 3.82 -8.09 -15.79
C ILE A 178 5.05 -8.56 -16.54
N ALA A 179 5.43 -7.80 -17.57
CA ALA A 179 6.58 -8.09 -18.43
C ALA A 179 7.80 -7.22 -18.10
N VAL A 180 7.58 -6.02 -17.54
CA VAL A 180 8.64 -5.04 -17.26
C VAL A 180 8.55 -4.53 -15.84
N VAL A 181 9.70 -4.49 -15.15
CA VAL A 181 9.85 -3.87 -13.83
C VAL A 181 10.92 -2.79 -13.89
N TRP A 182 10.56 -1.57 -13.50
CA TRP A 182 11.49 -0.45 -13.36
C TRP A 182 12.05 -0.44 -11.94
N ALA A 183 13.35 -0.22 -11.80
CA ALA A 183 14.06 -0.30 -10.53
C ALA A 183 15.18 0.73 -10.44
N ASP A 184 15.72 0.95 -9.24
CA ASP A 184 16.96 1.71 -9.04
C ASP A 184 18.18 0.93 -9.57
N SER A 185 19.28 1.63 -9.79
CA SER A 185 20.57 1.07 -10.18
C SER A 185 21.07 -0.05 -9.26
N ILE A 186 20.71 -0.02 -7.96
CA ILE A 186 21.07 -1.07 -6.99
C ILE A 186 20.47 -2.45 -7.36
N TYR A 187 19.43 -2.49 -8.18
CA TYR A 187 18.81 -3.71 -8.69
C TYR A 187 19.43 -4.16 -10.03
N GLY A 188 20.54 -3.58 -10.45
CA GLY A 188 21.29 -3.95 -11.65
C GLY A 188 22.11 -5.22 -11.51
N GLY A 189 23.02 -5.42 -12.46
CA GLY A 189 23.95 -6.54 -12.44
C GLY A 189 23.30 -7.91 -12.65
N THR A 190 23.70 -8.90 -11.87
CA THR A 190 23.28 -10.31 -12.01
C THR A 190 21.77 -10.52 -11.83
N LEU A 191 21.08 -9.64 -11.10
CA LEU A 191 19.62 -9.71 -10.91
C LEU A 191 18.85 -9.58 -12.23
N VAL A 192 19.31 -8.69 -13.13
CA VAL A 192 18.66 -8.45 -14.44
C VAL A 192 18.69 -9.71 -15.30
N GLY A 193 19.87 -10.35 -15.41
CA GLY A 193 20.02 -11.62 -16.13
C GLY A 193 19.19 -12.74 -15.51
N TRP A 194 19.25 -12.89 -14.20
CA TRP A 194 18.46 -13.89 -13.46
C TRP A 194 16.96 -13.70 -13.68
N ALA A 195 16.43 -12.48 -13.55
CA ALA A 195 15.01 -12.20 -13.75
C ALA A 195 14.56 -12.52 -15.18
N LYS A 196 15.41 -12.22 -16.19
CA LYS A 196 15.11 -12.54 -17.59
C LYS A 196 15.08 -14.05 -17.83
N SER A 197 16.08 -14.77 -17.34
CA SER A 197 16.24 -16.22 -17.62
C SER A 197 15.21 -17.08 -16.86
N PHE A 198 14.97 -16.78 -15.56
CA PHE A 198 14.13 -17.63 -14.72
C PHE A 198 12.66 -17.18 -14.64
N LEU A 199 12.40 -15.87 -14.77
CA LEU A 199 11.06 -15.33 -14.61
C LEU A 199 10.46 -14.81 -15.92
N ASN A 200 11.22 -14.78 -17.01
CA ASN A 200 10.85 -14.08 -18.25
C ASN A 200 10.38 -12.65 -17.96
N LEU A 201 11.11 -11.94 -17.07
CA LEU A 201 10.79 -10.61 -16.60
C LEU A 201 11.93 -9.66 -16.93
N THR A 202 11.63 -8.55 -17.63
CA THR A 202 12.62 -7.54 -17.98
C THR A 202 12.73 -6.53 -16.86
N VAL A 203 13.86 -6.50 -16.15
CA VAL A 203 14.19 -5.46 -15.17
C VAL A 203 14.94 -4.34 -15.88
N LYS A 204 14.40 -3.11 -15.82
CA LYS A 204 15.01 -1.90 -16.37
C LYS A 204 15.47 -1.00 -15.23
N THR A 205 16.78 -0.84 -15.09
CA THR A 205 17.35 0.06 -14.10
C THR A 205 17.37 1.49 -14.60
N VAL A 206 17.07 2.44 -13.72
CA VAL A 206 17.15 3.87 -13.98
C VAL A 206 18.21 4.45 -13.05
N SER A 207 19.29 4.93 -13.64
CA SER A 207 20.36 5.62 -12.93
C SER A 207 20.16 7.13 -12.97
N ARG A 208 20.72 7.80 -11.98
CA ARG A 208 20.81 9.25 -11.99
C ARG A 208 21.79 9.69 -13.08
N PRO A 209 21.49 10.74 -13.88
CA PRO A 209 22.44 11.27 -14.84
C PRO A 209 23.77 11.66 -14.18
N GLU A 210 24.88 11.41 -14.85
CA GLU A 210 26.19 11.85 -14.37
C GLU A 210 26.24 13.37 -14.24
N GLY A 211 26.89 13.87 -13.18
CA GLY A 211 27.02 15.30 -12.91
C GLY A 211 25.75 15.99 -12.38
N ALA A 212 24.64 15.31 -12.27
CA ALA A 212 23.40 15.92 -11.76
C ALA A 212 23.48 16.26 -10.28
N ASN A 213 23.45 17.55 -9.93
CA ASN A 213 23.37 18.06 -8.57
C ASN A 213 21.91 18.39 -8.19
N GLY A 214 21.54 18.24 -6.91
CA GLY A 214 20.20 18.52 -6.41
C GLY A 214 19.15 17.43 -6.71
N PHE A 215 17.87 17.77 -6.62
CA PHE A 215 16.77 16.83 -6.87
C PHE A 215 16.59 16.62 -8.37
N VAL A 216 16.63 15.36 -8.83
CA VAL A 216 16.34 14.98 -10.22
C VAL A 216 15.16 14.04 -10.25
N LEU A 217 14.11 14.43 -10.95
CA LEU A 217 12.93 13.58 -11.15
C LEU A 217 13.29 12.46 -12.14
N LEU A 218 13.52 11.26 -11.61
CA LEU A 218 13.84 10.10 -12.44
C LEU A 218 12.57 9.56 -13.11
N PRO A 219 12.55 9.49 -14.47
CA PRO A 219 11.40 9.00 -15.20
C PRO A 219 10.94 7.64 -14.67
N ARG A 220 9.63 7.49 -14.45
CA ARG A 220 8.96 6.27 -13.96
C ARG A 220 9.24 5.89 -12.50
N ARG A 221 10.42 6.17 -11.94
CA ARG A 221 10.71 5.92 -10.51
C ARG A 221 9.92 6.83 -9.56
N TRP A 222 9.73 8.11 -9.90
CA TRP A 222 8.96 9.04 -9.08
C TRP A 222 7.56 8.50 -8.70
N VAL A 223 7.03 7.55 -9.48
CA VAL A 223 5.71 6.93 -9.24
C VAL A 223 5.69 6.19 -7.91
N VAL A 224 6.70 5.37 -7.60
CA VAL A 224 6.75 4.61 -6.34
C VAL A 224 7.08 5.54 -5.17
N GLU A 225 7.96 6.52 -5.36
CA GLU A 225 8.31 7.53 -4.34
C GLU A 225 7.07 8.34 -3.92
N ARG A 226 6.29 8.81 -4.89
CA ARG A 226 5.01 9.48 -4.65
C ARG A 226 4.01 8.57 -3.91
N SER A 227 3.93 7.32 -4.30
CA SER A 227 3.01 6.36 -3.69
C SER A 227 3.40 6.07 -2.24
N LEU A 228 4.70 5.92 -1.97
CA LEU A 228 5.24 5.82 -0.61
C LEU A 228 4.83 7.04 0.23
N ALA A 229 5.02 8.26 -0.29
CA ALA A 229 4.61 9.46 0.43
C ALA A 229 3.13 9.41 0.81
N TRP A 230 2.24 9.01 -0.09
CA TRP A 230 0.81 8.88 0.20
C TRP A 230 0.48 7.84 1.27
N TRP A 231 1.15 6.68 1.28
CA TRP A 231 0.90 5.63 2.27
C TRP A 231 1.47 5.98 3.65
N LEU A 232 2.50 6.83 3.70
CA LEU A 232 3.09 7.34 4.94
C LEU A 232 2.24 8.46 5.60
N HIS A 233 1.26 9.03 4.90
CA HIS A 233 0.26 9.89 5.55
C HIS A 233 -0.53 9.12 6.62
N ALA A 234 -0.68 7.81 6.48
CA ALA A 234 -1.16 6.95 7.55
C ALA A 234 -0.08 6.82 8.64
N ARG A 235 -0.30 7.45 9.80
CA ARG A 235 0.71 7.59 10.86
C ARG A 235 1.26 6.27 11.37
N ARG A 236 0.46 5.18 11.29
CA ARG A 236 0.93 3.84 11.65
C ARG A 236 2.11 3.38 10.79
N ASN A 237 2.24 3.88 9.57
CA ASN A 237 3.30 3.53 8.63
C ASN A 237 4.57 4.40 8.78
N ALA A 238 4.53 5.51 9.54
CA ALA A 238 5.70 6.37 9.74
C ALA A 238 6.86 5.64 10.47
N ARG A 239 6.51 4.62 11.26
CA ARG A 239 7.44 3.73 11.96
C ARG A 239 6.87 2.31 11.94
N ASP A 240 7.70 1.28 12.08
CA ASP A 240 7.20 -0.09 12.22
C ASP A 240 7.00 -0.43 13.70
N TYR A 241 5.77 -0.80 14.06
CA TYR A 241 5.36 -1.17 15.41
C TYR A 241 4.96 -2.64 15.52
N GLU A 242 4.88 -3.34 14.38
CA GLU A 242 4.27 -4.66 14.32
C GLU A 242 5.27 -5.74 14.69
N THR A 243 4.88 -6.64 15.59
CA THR A 243 5.72 -7.76 16.01
C THR A 243 6.04 -8.69 14.83
N ARG A 244 5.06 -8.93 13.95
CA ARG A 244 5.19 -9.81 12.79
C ARG A 244 5.37 -9.00 11.50
N PRO A 245 6.28 -9.42 10.59
CA PRO A 245 6.45 -8.77 9.28
C PRO A 245 5.15 -8.70 8.47
N GLU A 246 4.35 -9.77 8.44
CA GLU A 246 3.08 -9.83 7.71
C GLU A 246 2.07 -8.80 8.20
N HIS A 247 2.10 -8.46 9.49
CA HIS A 247 1.28 -7.39 10.05
C HIS A 247 1.74 -6.03 9.58
N SER A 248 3.06 -5.80 9.46
CA SER A 248 3.60 -4.56 8.88
C SER A 248 3.21 -4.41 7.39
N GLU A 249 3.26 -5.49 6.62
CA GLU A 249 2.80 -5.54 5.22
C GLU A 249 1.29 -5.21 5.11
N ALA A 250 0.49 -5.76 6.03
CA ALA A 250 -0.94 -5.50 6.10
C ALA A 250 -1.27 -4.03 6.42
N MET A 251 -0.51 -3.36 7.30
CA MET A 251 -0.70 -1.93 7.62
C MET A 251 -0.52 -1.05 6.38
N LEU A 252 0.51 -1.32 5.59
CA LEU A 252 0.77 -0.58 4.35
C LEU A 252 -0.31 -0.89 3.29
N THR A 253 -0.71 -2.14 3.19
CA THR A 253 -1.81 -2.58 2.30
C THR A 253 -3.13 -1.89 2.67
N LEU A 254 -3.46 -1.75 3.96
CA LEU A 254 -4.65 -1.06 4.45
C LEU A 254 -4.64 0.44 4.13
N ALA A 255 -3.47 1.09 4.23
CA ALA A 255 -3.33 2.48 3.78
C ALA A 255 -3.62 2.61 2.27
N ALA A 256 -3.10 1.70 1.46
CA ALA A 256 -3.38 1.66 0.02
C ALA A 256 -4.87 1.39 -0.27
N ILE A 257 -5.53 0.47 0.45
CA ILE A 257 -6.97 0.21 0.37
C ILE A 257 -7.76 1.49 0.66
N THR A 258 -7.44 2.19 1.74
CA THR A 258 -8.11 3.44 2.13
C THR A 258 -8.02 4.50 1.03
N LEU A 259 -6.84 4.67 0.42
CA LEU A 259 -6.66 5.61 -0.70
C LEU A 259 -7.48 5.19 -1.93
N MET A 260 -7.54 3.90 -2.25
CA MET A 260 -8.28 3.41 -3.40
C MET A 260 -9.79 3.53 -3.20
N THR A 261 -10.33 3.24 -2.01
CA THR A 261 -11.76 3.43 -1.72
C THR A 261 -12.14 4.91 -1.83
N ARG A 262 -11.36 5.82 -1.23
CA ARG A 262 -11.56 7.27 -1.35
C ARG A 262 -11.51 7.74 -2.80
N ARG A 263 -10.60 7.20 -3.61
CA ARG A 263 -10.49 7.56 -5.03
C ARG A 263 -11.71 7.11 -5.84
N LEU A 264 -12.26 5.94 -5.56
CA LEU A 264 -13.43 5.39 -6.25
C LEU A 264 -14.73 6.09 -5.86
N THR A 265 -14.81 6.64 -4.65
CA THR A 265 -16.04 7.27 -4.11
C THR A 265 -16.00 8.79 -4.16
N ARG A 266 -14.86 9.38 -4.53
CA ARG A 266 -14.73 10.83 -4.68
C ARG A 266 -15.57 11.27 -5.88
N GLN A 267 -16.57 12.10 -5.64
CA GLN A 267 -17.27 12.76 -6.73
C GLN A 267 -16.29 13.62 -7.53
N PRO A 268 -16.34 13.62 -8.87
CA PRO A 268 -15.59 14.57 -9.66
C PRO A 268 -15.96 15.96 -9.17
N THR A 269 -15.02 16.71 -8.63
CA THR A 269 -15.20 18.15 -8.51
C THR A 269 -15.39 18.64 -9.93
N HIS A 270 -16.60 19.12 -10.27
CA HIS A 270 -16.79 19.87 -11.51
C HIS A 270 -15.66 20.89 -11.58
N PRO A 271 -14.92 20.98 -12.70
CA PRO A 271 -14.03 22.12 -12.88
C PRO A 271 -14.97 23.34 -12.82
N THR A 272 -14.79 24.15 -11.79
CA THR A 272 -15.38 25.49 -11.75
C THR A 272 -14.98 26.12 -13.09
N ALA A 273 -15.98 26.40 -13.94
CA ALA A 273 -15.74 27.03 -15.22
C ALA A 273 -14.80 28.21 -14.95
N ALA A 274 -13.60 28.15 -15.50
CA ALA A 274 -12.65 29.25 -15.34
C ALA A 274 -13.35 30.49 -15.85
N ALA A 275 -13.54 31.49 -14.98
CA ALA A 275 -14.09 32.78 -15.38
C ALA A 275 -13.30 33.25 -16.59
N PRO A 276 -13.96 33.73 -17.67
CA PRO A 276 -13.25 34.21 -18.85
C PRO A 276 -12.28 35.31 -18.42
N ARG A 277 -11.00 35.14 -18.72
CA ARG A 277 -9.99 36.18 -18.50
C ARG A 277 -10.46 37.43 -19.25
N PRO A 278 -10.50 38.60 -18.58
CA PRO A 278 -10.81 39.85 -19.26
C PRO A 278 -9.79 40.03 -20.39
N VAL A 279 -10.31 40.16 -21.60
CA VAL A 279 -9.49 40.55 -22.78
C VAL A 279 -8.99 41.94 -22.53
N ALA A 280 -7.68 42.11 -22.35
CA ALA A 280 -7.06 43.41 -22.26
C ALA A 280 -7.35 44.19 -23.56
N ALA A 281 -8.06 45.30 -23.45
CA ALA A 281 -8.26 46.20 -24.56
C ALA A 281 -6.89 46.74 -25.02
N VAL A 282 -6.52 46.40 -26.25
CA VAL A 282 -5.38 47.04 -26.92
C VAL A 282 -5.82 48.46 -27.23
N GLN A 283 -5.30 49.41 -26.45
CA GLN A 283 -5.39 50.82 -26.82
C GLN A 283 -4.44 51.05 -28.01
N ALA A 284 -5.04 51.36 -29.15
CA ALA A 284 -4.33 51.94 -30.27
C ALA A 284 -3.98 53.40 -29.96
N ALA A 285 -2.70 53.72 -30.10
CA ALA A 285 -2.18 55.05 -30.31
C ALA A 285 -1.00 54.96 -31.29
#